data_080d44bb212ca9b2f92f859f68b13e65
#
_entry.id   080d44bb212ca9b2f92f859f68b13e65
#
_cell.length_a   1.000
_cell.length_b   1.000
_cell.length_c   1.000
_cell.angle_alpha   90.00
_cell.angle_beta   90.00
_cell.angle_gamma   90.00
#
_symmetry.space_group_name_H-M   'P 1'
#
loop_
_entity.id
_entity.type
_entity.pdbx_description
1 polymer ?
#
loop_
_entity_poly.entity_id
_entity_poly.type
_entity_poly.pdbx_seq_one_letter_code
_entity_poly.pdbx_strand_id
1 'polypeptide(L)'
;MILKKPKFWDFKKPNFFAYLLYPFTIFVEINNIISSLIPKKKFTEIKTLCVGNLYVGGTGKTPTSLLLYNLLKKMNINPVTAKKFYNNQMDEQKFLKDNSNFISLTERKKIVKKAIEMKFDMIIFDDGLQEKWIDYDIKFACFDSEKWIGNGHLIPSGPLREKIDTIKNYHGIFLKTVNENSNLDYIFDKIRNINPNIEIFETNIEIKNINQFNIDKNYIIFSGIGNPDSFKKLLLKNQFKIIEEITFPDHYNYQDEDISKIINKANSNNAEIITTEKDFKRIPQNFKEKISFLEINIKIKDETKLVQFLK
;
A
#
# COMPACT_ATOMS: atom_id res chain seq x y z
N MET A 1 -12.27 -2.93 18.72
CA MET A 1 -13.24 -2.50 17.68
C MET A 1 -12.44 -1.98 16.49
N ILE A 2 -12.39 -2.70 15.37
CA ILE A 2 -11.73 -2.23 14.15
C ILE A 2 -12.70 -1.30 13.45
N LEU A 3 -12.43 0.01 13.47
CA LEU A 3 -13.27 1.00 12.82
C LEU A 3 -13.15 0.83 11.30
N LYS A 4 -14.26 0.54 10.65
CA LYS A 4 -14.32 0.46 9.18
C LYS A 4 -14.19 1.88 8.62
N LYS A 5 -13.35 2.06 7.59
CA LYS A 5 -13.18 3.34 6.90
C LYS A 5 -14.55 3.85 6.41
N PRO A 6 -14.93 5.11 6.69
CA PRO A 6 -16.20 5.67 6.22
C PRO A 6 -16.24 5.76 4.68
N LYS A 7 -17.35 5.36 4.07
CA LYS A 7 -17.51 5.38 2.59
C LYS A 7 -17.39 6.80 2.02
N PHE A 8 -17.83 7.83 2.74
CA PHE A 8 -17.80 9.21 2.26
C PHE A 8 -16.38 9.79 2.11
N TRP A 9 -15.37 9.13 2.67
CA TRP A 9 -13.97 9.50 2.44
C TRP A 9 -13.53 9.30 0.99
N ASP A 10 -14.11 8.32 0.30
CA ASP A 10 -13.79 7.99 -1.10
C ASP A 10 -14.58 8.85 -2.11
N PHE A 11 -15.49 9.72 -1.67
CA PHE A 11 -16.21 10.61 -2.56
C PHE A 11 -15.27 11.65 -3.16
N LYS A 12 -15.53 12.07 -4.40
CA LYS A 12 -14.74 13.13 -5.06
C LYS A 12 -14.95 14.52 -4.45
N LYS A 13 -16.04 14.71 -3.71
CA LYS A 13 -16.39 15.96 -3.01
C LYS A 13 -16.86 15.65 -1.59
N PRO A 14 -16.58 16.55 -0.63
CA PRO A 14 -17.08 16.42 0.72
C PRO A 14 -18.62 16.40 0.75
N ASN A 15 -19.19 15.56 1.60
CA ASN A 15 -20.63 15.52 1.88
C ASN A 15 -20.94 16.13 3.26
N PHE A 16 -22.20 16.10 3.69
CA PHE A 16 -22.64 16.63 4.98
C PHE A 16 -21.82 16.07 6.16
N PHE A 17 -21.58 14.77 6.22
CA PHE A 17 -20.80 14.15 7.30
C PHE A 17 -19.33 14.61 7.31
N ALA A 18 -18.75 14.83 6.13
CA ALA A 18 -17.40 15.38 6.02
C ALA A 18 -17.35 16.79 6.62
N TYR A 19 -18.31 17.66 6.30
CA TYR A 19 -18.37 19.02 6.87
C TYR A 19 -18.63 19.01 8.38
N LEU A 20 -19.48 18.11 8.88
CA LEU A 20 -19.74 17.96 10.32
C LEU A 20 -18.44 17.60 11.09
N LEU A 21 -17.57 16.76 10.49
CA LEU A 21 -16.31 16.32 11.09
C LEU A 21 -15.15 17.29 10.80
N TYR A 22 -15.34 18.27 9.94
CA TYR A 22 -14.26 19.17 9.50
C TYR A 22 -13.58 19.94 10.66
N PRO A 23 -14.29 20.46 11.68
CA PRO A 23 -13.63 21.14 12.79
C PRO A 23 -12.60 20.28 13.52
N PHE A 24 -12.77 18.96 13.54
CA PHE A 24 -11.86 18.04 14.20
C PHE A 24 -10.56 17.79 13.42
N THR A 25 -10.49 18.21 12.17
CA THR A 25 -9.25 18.14 11.38
C THR A 25 -8.16 19.03 11.95
N ILE A 26 -8.53 20.05 12.72
CA ILE A 26 -7.58 20.98 13.37
C ILE A 26 -6.55 20.24 14.24
N PHE A 27 -6.95 19.17 14.92
CA PHE A 27 -6.02 18.38 15.74
C PHE A 27 -4.94 17.71 14.89
N VAL A 28 -5.31 17.21 13.71
CA VAL A 28 -4.36 16.60 12.75
C VAL A 28 -3.47 17.68 12.15
N GLU A 29 -4.01 18.84 11.79
CA GLU A 29 -3.23 19.98 11.29
C GLU A 29 -2.19 20.44 12.30
N ILE A 30 -2.60 20.66 13.55
CA ILE A 30 -1.69 21.07 14.63
C ILE A 30 -0.59 20.04 14.82
N ASN A 31 -0.94 18.74 14.88
CA ASN A 31 0.07 17.68 14.99
C ASN A 31 1.05 17.68 13.81
N ASN A 32 0.58 17.93 12.60
CA ASN A 32 1.42 18.00 11.41
C ASN A 32 2.34 19.23 11.43
N ILE A 33 1.83 20.40 11.88
CA ILE A 33 2.63 21.60 12.07
C ILE A 33 3.72 21.38 13.12
N ILE A 34 3.36 20.88 14.31
CA ILE A 34 4.33 20.55 15.36
C ILE A 34 5.38 19.56 14.83
N SER A 35 4.94 18.54 14.08
CA SER A 35 5.85 17.54 13.50
C SER A 35 6.82 18.13 12.48
N SER A 36 6.42 19.18 11.75
CA SER A 36 7.28 19.87 10.79
C SER A 36 8.33 20.77 11.44
N LEU A 37 8.06 21.24 12.67
CA LEU A 37 8.97 22.08 13.44
C LEU A 37 10.05 21.28 14.19
N ILE A 38 9.85 19.97 14.36
CA ILE A 38 10.83 19.11 15.04
C ILE A 38 12.06 18.95 14.13
N PRO A 39 13.29 19.25 14.64
CA PRO A 39 14.52 19.02 13.90
C PRO A 39 14.68 17.55 13.51
N LYS A 40 14.82 17.27 12.24
CA LYS A 40 15.01 15.91 11.73
C LYS A 40 16.49 15.62 11.57
N LYS A 41 16.87 14.39 11.95
CA LYS A 41 18.25 13.93 11.78
C LYS A 41 18.42 13.33 10.38
N LYS A 42 19.40 13.79 9.64
CA LYS A 42 19.92 13.17 8.43
C LYS A 42 21.06 12.21 8.82
N PHE A 43 21.13 11.07 8.17
CA PHE A 43 22.20 10.08 8.36
C PHE A 43 23.11 10.12 7.13
N THR A 44 24.41 10.26 7.35
CA THR A 44 25.41 10.34 6.27
C THR A 44 26.07 9.00 5.98
N GLU A 45 25.98 8.07 6.93
CA GLU A 45 26.65 6.78 6.87
C GLU A 45 25.86 5.74 6.02
N ILE A 46 24.60 6.00 5.75
CA ILE A 46 23.75 5.12 4.97
C ILE A 46 22.65 5.94 4.28
N LYS A 47 22.38 5.64 3.01
CA LYS A 47 21.26 6.28 2.29
C LYS A 47 19.92 5.77 2.79
N THR A 48 18.96 6.67 2.93
CA THR A 48 17.62 6.38 3.44
C THR A 48 16.54 6.74 2.42
N LEU A 49 15.73 5.77 2.05
CA LEU A 49 14.60 5.92 1.17
C LEU A 49 13.32 5.61 1.94
N CYS A 50 12.29 6.42 1.79
CA CYS A 50 10.99 6.20 2.41
C CYS A 50 9.89 6.07 1.37
N VAL A 51 9.11 5.01 1.48
CA VAL A 51 7.86 4.79 0.74
C VAL A 51 6.70 4.93 1.70
N GLY A 52 5.79 5.83 1.41
CA GLY A 52 4.62 6.05 2.26
C GLY A 52 3.40 6.50 1.48
N ASN A 53 2.38 6.98 2.17
CA ASN A 53 1.19 7.56 1.55
C ASN A 53 0.58 8.66 2.41
N LEU A 54 -0.19 9.53 1.77
CA LEU A 54 -0.98 10.55 2.44
C LEU A 54 -2.40 10.05 2.72
N TYR A 55 -2.89 9.11 1.91
CA TYR A 55 -4.24 8.57 1.98
C TYR A 55 -4.28 7.34 2.90
N VAL A 56 -5.25 7.27 3.82
CA VAL A 56 -5.44 6.10 4.70
C VAL A 56 -6.01 4.92 3.92
N GLY A 57 -5.24 3.84 3.85
CA GLY A 57 -5.64 2.60 3.18
C GLY A 57 -4.56 2.02 2.29
N GLY A 58 -4.93 0.98 1.56
CA GLY A 58 -4.03 0.24 0.67
C GLY A 58 -3.72 0.99 -0.62
N THR A 59 -2.62 1.71 -0.68
CA THR A 59 -2.12 2.43 -1.87
C THR A 59 -0.95 1.73 -2.54
N GLY A 60 -0.61 0.50 -2.12
CA GLY A 60 0.48 -0.27 -2.71
C GLY A 60 1.88 -0.01 -2.13
N LYS A 61 2.00 0.60 -0.95
CA LYS A 61 3.31 0.91 -0.31
C LYS A 61 4.24 -0.30 -0.22
N THR A 62 3.79 -1.36 0.44
CA THR A 62 4.62 -2.55 0.71
C THR A 62 5.09 -3.24 -0.57
N PRO A 63 4.23 -3.49 -1.58
CA PRO A 63 4.68 -3.98 -2.87
C PRO A 63 5.66 -3.01 -3.59
N THR A 64 5.47 -1.69 -3.46
CA THR A 64 6.41 -0.70 -4.01
C THR A 64 7.77 -0.75 -3.30
N SER A 65 7.78 -0.94 -1.98
CA SER A 65 9.02 -1.13 -1.21
C SER A 65 9.79 -2.35 -1.68
N LEU A 66 9.11 -3.46 -2.01
CA LEU A 66 9.74 -4.64 -2.59
C LEU A 66 10.20 -4.45 -4.04
N LEU A 67 9.44 -3.71 -4.86
CA LEU A 67 9.87 -3.34 -6.21
C LEU A 67 11.22 -2.60 -6.14
N LEU A 68 11.32 -1.59 -5.28
CA LEU A 68 12.54 -0.81 -5.08
C LEU A 68 13.69 -1.67 -4.53
N TYR A 69 13.40 -2.56 -3.57
CA TYR A 69 14.39 -3.50 -3.05
C TYR A 69 14.99 -4.38 -4.16
N ASN A 70 14.15 -4.97 -4.99
CA ASN A 70 14.60 -5.82 -6.08
C ASN A 70 15.38 -5.04 -7.16
N LEU A 71 14.93 -3.81 -7.45
CA LEU A 71 15.60 -2.94 -8.41
C LEU A 71 16.99 -2.53 -7.91
N LEU A 72 17.12 -2.11 -6.66
CA LEU A 72 18.41 -1.75 -6.07
C LEU A 72 19.37 -2.94 -6.04
N LYS A 73 18.88 -4.16 -5.77
CA LYS A 73 19.71 -5.38 -5.88
C LYS A 73 20.21 -5.60 -7.29
N LYS A 74 19.38 -5.41 -8.32
CA LYS A 74 19.81 -5.47 -9.72
C LYS A 74 20.89 -4.43 -10.06
N MET A 75 20.89 -3.31 -9.35
CA MET A 75 21.89 -2.23 -9.47
C MET A 75 23.16 -2.49 -8.64
N ASN A 76 23.35 -3.71 -8.08
CA ASN A 76 24.45 -4.09 -7.19
C ASN A 76 24.55 -3.25 -5.90
N ILE A 77 23.43 -2.68 -5.44
CA ILE A 77 23.31 -2.04 -4.14
C ILE A 77 22.83 -3.11 -3.15
N ASN A 78 23.33 -3.12 -1.92
CA ASN A 78 22.90 -4.03 -0.86
C ASN A 78 21.81 -3.37 0.01
N PRO A 79 20.51 -3.43 -0.38
CA PRO A 79 19.44 -2.76 0.35
C PRO A 79 18.89 -3.61 1.50
N VAL A 80 18.23 -2.95 2.44
CA VAL A 80 17.39 -3.56 3.46
C VAL A 80 16.04 -2.87 3.51
N THR A 81 14.95 -3.62 3.59
CA THR A 81 13.62 -3.06 3.88
C THR A 81 13.45 -2.91 5.38
N ALA A 82 12.73 -1.89 5.79
CA ALA A 82 12.54 -1.59 7.19
C ALA A 82 11.13 -1.11 7.49
N LYS A 83 10.58 -1.54 8.62
CA LYS A 83 9.28 -1.08 9.11
C LYS A 83 9.33 -0.90 10.62
N LYS A 84 8.66 0.14 11.13
CA LYS A 84 8.45 0.27 12.57
C LYS A 84 7.57 -0.88 13.05
N PHE A 85 7.96 -1.51 14.15
CA PHE A 85 7.21 -2.64 14.71
C PHE A 85 5.85 -2.19 15.25
N TYR A 86 4.80 -2.86 14.79
CA TYR A 86 3.42 -2.74 15.28
C TYR A 86 2.78 -4.12 15.37
N ASN A 87 2.19 -4.43 16.53
CA ASN A 87 1.52 -5.73 16.75
C ASN A 87 0.37 -6.02 15.78
N ASN A 88 -0.33 -4.98 15.33
CA ASN A 88 -1.48 -5.08 14.42
C ASN A 88 -1.11 -5.12 12.93
N GLN A 89 0.18 -5.14 12.56
CA GLN A 89 0.69 -5.18 11.18
C GLN A 89 1.68 -6.34 10.98
N MET A 90 1.47 -7.44 11.67
CA MET A 90 2.37 -8.60 11.62
C MET A 90 2.41 -9.27 10.24
N ASP A 91 1.30 -9.25 9.52
CA ASP A 91 1.18 -9.77 8.15
C ASP A 91 2.08 -9.03 7.16
N GLU A 92 2.10 -7.68 7.22
CA GLU A 92 2.98 -6.86 6.37
C GLU A 92 4.45 -7.04 6.72
N GLN A 93 4.76 -7.15 8.01
CA GLN A 93 6.13 -7.39 8.48
C GLN A 93 6.61 -8.78 8.02
N LYS A 94 5.77 -9.81 8.15
CA LYS A 94 6.07 -11.15 7.67
C LYS A 94 6.28 -11.18 6.16
N PHE A 95 5.42 -10.48 5.40
CA PHE A 95 5.55 -10.37 3.95
C PHE A 95 6.90 -9.76 3.53
N LEU A 96 7.33 -8.68 4.17
CA LEU A 96 8.64 -8.08 3.91
C LEU A 96 9.79 -9.02 4.31
N LYS A 97 9.70 -9.67 5.47
CA LYS A 97 10.71 -10.62 5.96
C LYS A 97 10.89 -11.81 5.04
N ASP A 98 9.80 -12.33 4.47
CA ASP A 98 9.84 -13.50 3.57
C ASP A 98 10.42 -13.15 2.18
N ASN A 99 10.40 -11.85 1.78
CA ASN A 99 10.76 -11.42 0.42
C ASN A 99 11.96 -10.47 0.33
N SER A 100 12.59 -10.10 1.44
CA SER A 100 13.72 -9.14 1.46
C SER A 100 14.61 -9.30 2.68
N ASN A 101 15.79 -8.70 2.68
CA ASN A 101 16.48 -8.39 3.92
C ASN A 101 15.60 -7.43 4.71
N PHE A 102 15.25 -7.74 5.96
CA PHE A 102 14.25 -6.99 6.70
C PHE A 102 14.68 -6.69 8.13
N ILE A 103 14.47 -5.44 8.55
CA ILE A 103 14.67 -4.99 9.92
C ILE A 103 13.38 -4.37 10.45
N SER A 104 12.90 -4.84 11.61
CA SER A 104 11.78 -4.23 12.32
C SER A 104 12.12 -4.02 13.78
N LEU A 105 12.01 -2.78 14.24
CA LEU A 105 12.22 -2.37 15.63
C LEU A 105 11.18 -1.30 16.00
N THR A 106 11.00 -1.06 17.30
CA THR A 106 10.03 -0.07 17.81
C THR A 106 10.39 1.38 17.47
N GLU A 107 11.68 1.65 17.21
CA GLU A 107 12.18 2.97 16.88
C GLU A 107 12.97 2.96 15.56
N ARG A 108 12.61 3.83 14.61
CA ARG A 108 13.31 3.92 13.33
C ARG A 108 14.79 4.32 13.45
N LYS A 109 15.15 5.14 14.45
CA LYS A 109 16.56 5.47 14.72
C LYS A 109 17.40 4.24 15.06
N LYS A 110 16.83 3.28 15.80
CA LYS A 110 17.49 2.00 16.11
C LYS A 110 17.63 1.12 14.88
N ILE A 111 16.64 1.17 13.97
CA ILE A 111 16.72 0.48 12.67
C ILE A 111 17.92 0.99 11.86
N VAL A 112 18.10 2.33 11.78
CA VAL A 112 19.23 2.91 11.04
C VAL A 112 20.56 2.42 11.61
N LYS A 113 20.74 2.51 12.95
CA LYS A 113 21.98 2.02 13.60
C LYS A 113 22.25 0.55 13.26
N LYS A 114 21.23 -0.31 13.39
CA LYS A 114 21.35 -1.73 13.08
C LYS A 114 21.69 -1.99 11.62
N ALA A 115 21.13 -1.24 10.70
CA ALA A 115 21.42 -1.38 9.27
C ALA A 115 22.89 -0.99 8.95
N ILE A 116 23.42 0.05 9.59
CA ILE A 116 24.83 0.46 9.48
C ILE A 116 25.73 -0.66 10.04
N GLU A 117 25.45 -1.18 11.24
CA GLU A 117 26.19 -2.29 11.85
C GLU A 117 26.22 -3.54 10.95
N MET A 118 25.13 -3.81 10.25
CA MET A 118 25.00 -4.93 9.29
C MET A 118 25.58 -4.64 7.91
N LYS A 119 26.15 -3.45 7.67
CA LYS A 119 26.80 -3.02 6.43
C LYS A 119 25.87 -3.04 5.22
N PHE A 120 24.62 -2.59 5.38
CA PHE A 120 23.75 -2.29 4.26
C PHE A 120 24.10 -0.93 3.65
N ASP A 121 23.89 -0.78 2.32
CA ASP A 121 24.16 0.46 1.60
C ASP A 121 22.99 1.42 1.64
N MET A 122 21.76 0.88 1.70
CA MET A 122 20.53 1.67 1.65
C MET A 122 19.40 1.03 2.46
N ILE A 123 18.63 1.87 3.16
CA ILE A 123 17.41 1.45 3.87
C ILE A 123 16.18 1.93 3.10
N ILE A 124 15.22 1.03 2.88
CA ILE A 124 13.90 1.33 2.33
C ILE A 124 12.89 1.25 3.49
N PHE A 125 12.44 2.39 3.98
CA PHE A 125 11.41 2.44 5.02
C PHE A 125 10.02 2.29 4.42
N ASP A 126 9.29 1.25 4.82
CA ASP A 126 7.87 1.06 4.49
C ASP A 126 6.99 1.79 5.51
N ASP A 127 6.11 2.69 5.01
CA ASP A 127 5.18 3.54 5.79
C ASP A 127 5.88 4.47 6.81
N GLY A 128 6.77 5.34 6.33
CA GLY A 128 7.58 6.23 7.18
C GLY A 128 7.43 7.73 6.91
N LEU A 129 6.58 8.20 5.99
CA LEU A 129 6.51 9.62 5.62
C LEU A 129 6.12 10.54 6.79
N GLN A 130 5.27 10.07 7.72
CA GLN A 130 4.87 10.80 8.91
C GLN A 130 5.89 10.74 10.07
N GLU A 131 7.13 10.25 9.80
CA GLU A 131 8.18 10.22 10.81
C GLU A 131 8.66 11.62 11.18
N LYS A 132 8.81 11.85 12.49
CA LYS A 132 9.14 13.18 13.04
C LYS A 132 10.65 13.42 13.18
N TRP A 133 11.46 12.34 13.21
CA TRP A 133 12.86 12.41 13.66
C TRP A 133 13.89 12.12 12.58
N ILE A 134 13.45 11.58 11.42
CA ILE A 134 14.35 11.22 10.33
C ILE A 134 14.05 12.11 9.11
N ASP A 135 15.10 12.70 8.58
CA ASP A 135 15.06 13.32 7.25
C ASP A 135 15.58 12.30 6.23
N TYR A 136 14.65 11.73 5.47
CA TYR A 136 14.99 10.74 4.45
C TYR A 136 15.62 11.40 3.22
N ASP A 137 16.67 10.76 2.66
CA ASP A 137 17.32 11.26 1.44
C ASP A 137 16.36 11.22 0.25
N ILE A 138 15.54 10.17 0.14
CA ILE A 138 14.52 10.03 -0.91
C ILE A 138 13.16 9.73 -0.27
N LYS A 139 12.13 10.46 -0.70
CA LYS A 139 10.76 10.32 -0.21
C LYS A 139 9.83 10.07 -1.38
N PHE A 140 9.17 8.90 -1.38
CA PHE A 140 8.15 8.53 -2.35
C PHE A 140 6.78 8.45 -1.70
N ALA A 141 5.76 9.05 -2.34
CA ALA A 141 4.38 8.86 -1.97
C ALA A 141 3.68 7.91 -2.94
N CYS A 142 2.92 6.94 -2.42
CA CYS A 142 2.09 6.05 -3.22
C CYS A 142 0.65 6.53 -3.25
N PHE A 143 0.08 6.62 -4.44
CA PHE A 143 -1.32 6.94 -4.68
C PHE A 143 -1.98 5.87 -5.56
N ASP A 144 -3.28 5.70 -5.37
CA ASP A 144 -4.16 4.92 -6.23
C ASP A 144 -4.97 5.90 -7.09
N SER A 145 -4.89 5.81 -8.41
CA SER A 145 -5.53 6.77 -9.32
C SER A 145 -7.05 6.83 -9.19
N GLU A 146 -7.71 5.72 -8.79
CA GLU A 146 -9.16 5.70 -8.62
C GLU A 146 -9.61 6.42 -7.36
N LYS A 147 -8.89 6.25 -6.25
CA LYS A 147 -9.21 6.87 -4.97
C LYS A 147 -8.56 8.25 -4.83
N TRP A 148 -7.43 8.45 -5.45
CA TRP A 148 -6.61 9.66 -5.44
C TRP A 148 -6.51 10.22 -4.01
N ILE A 149 -7.10 11.41 -3.77
CA ILE A 149 -7.17 12.06 -2.47
C ILE A 149 -8.54 11.92 -1.79
N GLY A 150 -9.44 11.12 -2.38
CA GLY A 150 -10.83 11.02 -1.93
C GLY A 150 -11.52 12.38 -1.96
N ASN A 151 -12.21 12.74 -0.86
CA ASN A 151 -12.87 14.04 -0.72
C ASN A 151 -11.90 15.22 -0.42
N GLY A 152 -10.58 14.95 -0.33
CA GLY A 152 -9.52 15.96 -0.16
C GLY A 152 -9.32 16.46 1.28
N HIS A 153 -10.12 16.03 2.24
CA HIS A 153 -10.03 16.47 3.63
C HIS A 153 -9.10 15.58 4.45
N LEU A 154 -8.59 16.16 5.55
CA LEU A 154 -7.82 15.44 6.56
C LEU A 154 -8.76 14.56 7.43
N ILE A 155 -8.18 13.58 8.10
CA ILE A 155 -8.84 12.80 9.13
C ILE A 155 -9.33 13.74 10.25
N PRO A 156 -10.57 13.56 10.78
CA PRO A 156 -11.56 12.53 10.48
C PRO A 156 -12.56 12.89 9.38
N SER A 157 -12.50 14.09 8.82
CA SER A 157 -13.42 14.59 7.78
C SER A 157 -13.18 13.92 6.41
N GLY A 158 -11.99 13.43 6.15
CA GLY A 158 -11.59 12.76 4.92
C GLY A 158 -10.45 11.79 5.15
N PRO A 159 -9.90 11.20 4.07
CA PRO A 159 -8.93 10.12 4.16
C PRO A 159 -7.49 10.56 4.35
N LEU A 160 -7.18 11.85 4.32
CA LEU A 160 -5.81 12.32 4.26
C LEU A 160 -5.17 12.40 5.66
N ARG A 161 -3.95 11.88 5.79
CA ARG A 161 -3.08 12.01 6.97
C ARG A 161 -2.41 13.38 7.01
N GLU A 162 -2.11 13.92 5.83
CA GLU A 162 -1.47 15.22 5.58
C GLU A 162 -2.12 15.88 4.37
N LYS A 163 -2.08 17.23 4.29
CA LYS A 163 -2.57 17.95 3.12
C LYS A 163 -1.79 17.53 1.86
N ILE A 164 -2.45 17.52 0.71
CA ILE A 164 -1.80 17.16 -0.56
C ILE A 164 -0.59 18.03 -0.87
N ASP A 165 -0.59 19.29 -0.43
CA ASP A 165 0.53 20.24 -0.62
C ASP A 165 1.86 19.75 0.00
N THR A 166 1.80 18.74 0.89
CA THR A 166 3.00 18.12 1.48
C THR A 166 3.88 17.45 0.41
N ILE A 167 3.33 17.09 -0.76
CA ILE A 167 4.11 16.52 -1.87
C ILE A 167 5.19 17.47 -2.41
N LYS A 168 5.12 18.75 -2.10
CA LYS A 168 6.22 19.70 -2.40
C LYS A 168 7.56 19.30 -1.78
N ASN A 169 7.53 18.51 -0.71
CA ASN A 169 8.70 18.02 0.02
C ASN A 169 9.11 16.59 -0.39
N TYR A 170 8.46 16.02 -1.41
CA TYR A 170 8.74 14.65 -1.87
C TYR A 170 9.50 14.67 -3.19
N HIS A 171 10.20 13.58 -3.46
CA HIS A 171 11.07 13.45 -4.62
C HIS A 171 10.38 12.71 -5.77
N GLY A 172 9.41 11.84 -5.44
CA GLY A 172 8.64 11.14 -6.45
C GLY A 172 7.32 10.59 -5.94
N ILE A 173 6.47 10.24 -6.90
CA ILE A 173 5.17 9.64 -6.67
C ILE A 173 5.08 8.33 -7.46
N PHE A 174 4.66 7.26 -6.78
CA PHE A 174 4.19 6.04 -7.43
C PHE A 174 2.67 6.15 -7.57
N LEU A 175 2.19 6.27 -8.81
CA LEU A 175 0.77 6.34 -9.13
C LEU A 175 0.30 4.98 -9.66
N LYS A 176 -0.44 4.24 -8.84
CA LYS A 176 -1.04 2.99 -9.25
C LYS A 176 -2.23 3.27 -10.17
N THR A 177 -2.17 2.73 -11.38
CA THR A 177 -3.23 2.82 -12.38
C THR A 177 -3.93 1.46 -12.51
N VAL A 178 -5.27 1.48 -12.66
CA VAL A 178 -6.07 0.25 -12.83
C VAL A 178 -6.37 0.03 -14.31
N ASN A 179 -6.70 1.09 -15.04
CA ASN A 179 -7.01 1.06 -16.45
C ASN A 179 -5.99 1.89 -17.23
N GLU A 180 -5.46 1.34 -18.32
CA GLU A 180 -4.52 2.04 -19.21
C GLU A 180 -5.13 3.28 -19.89
N ASN A 181 -6.46 3.29 -20.05
CA ASN A 181 -7.23 4.36 -20.70
C ASN A 181 -7.85 5.37 -19.71
N SER A 182 -7.44 5.36 -18.42
CA SER A 182 -7.92 6.38 -17.47
C SER A 182 -7.29 7.73 -17.82
N ASN A 183 -8.11 8.76 -18.00
CA ASN A 183 -7.59 10.12 -18.10
C ASN A 183 -6.98 10.53 -16.77
N LEU A 184 -5.65 10.56 -16.72
CA LEU A 184 -4.86 10.91 -15.55
C LEU A 184 -4.41 12.38 -15.56
N ASP A 185 -4.72 13.14 -16.62
CA ASP A 185 -4.23 14.50 -16.82
C ASP A 185 -4.56 15.39 -15.61
N TYR A 186 -5.79 15.29 -15.09
CA TYR A 186 -6.18 16.02 -13.89
C TYR A 186 -5.28 15.72 -12.68
N ILE A 187 -4.86 14.46 -12.50
CA ILE A 187 -3.99 14.06 -11.39
C ILE A 187 -2.58 14.61 -11.63
N PHE A 188 -2.06 14.46 -12.84
CA PHE A 188 -0.74 14.96 -13.22
C PHE A 188 -0.65 16.48 -13.08
N ASP A 189 -1.65 17.20 -13.59
CA ASP A 189 -1.72 18.65 -13.48
C ASP A 189 -1.75 19.11 -12.03
N LYS A 190 -2.57 18.46 -11.20
CA LYS A 190 -2.64 18.78 -9.77
C LYS A 190 -1.31 18.53 -9.06
N ILE A 191 -0.63 17.43 -9.37
CA ILE A 191 0.69 17.12 -8.80
C ILE A 191 1.71 18.17 -9.24
N ARG A 192 1.80 18.45 -10.54
CA ARG A 192 2.77 19.39 -11.11
C ARG A 192 2.56 20.83 -10.67
N ASN A 193 1.30 21.23 -10.46
CA ASN A 193 0.97 22.56 -9.92
C ASN A 193 1.49 22.73 -8.48
N ILE A 194 1.61 21.64 -7.69
CA ILE A 194 2.13 21.70 -6.32
C ILE A 194 3.67 21.55 -6.33
N ASN A 195 4.19 20.65 -7.14
CA ASN A 195 5.62 20.37 -7.26
C ASN A 195 5.98 20.09 -8.73
N PRO A 196 6.43 21.11 -9.50
CA PRO A 196 6.77 20.95 -10.91
C PRO A 196 7.91 19.95 -11.18
N ASN A 197 8.80 19.77 -10.20
CA ASN A 197 10.00 18.93 -10.33
C ASN A 197 9.82 17.50 -9.81
N ILE A 198 8.62 17.14 -9.33
CA ILE A 198 8.40 15.80 -8.77
C ILE A 198 8.33 14.77 -9.89
N GLU A 199 9.03 13.65 -9.70
CA GLU A 199 8.97 12.54 -10.63
C GLU A 199 7.73 11.67 -10.39
N ILE A 200 7.02 11.35 -11.48
CA ILE A 200 5.84 10.48 -11.41
C ILE A 200 6.17 9.17 -12.11
N PHE A 201 6.00 8.09 -11.37
CA PHE A 201 6.20 6.71 -11.81
C PHE A 201 4.83 6.01 -11.84
N GLU A 202 4.31 5.77 -13.04
CA GLU A 202 3.09 5.01 -13.19
C GLU A 202 3.35 3.53 -12.95
N THR A 203 2.48 2.91 -12.16
CA THR A 203 2.56 1.48 -11.84
C THR A 203 1.20 0.81 -12.08
N ASN A 204 1.23 -0.45 -12.46
CA ASN A 204 0.06 -1.31 -12.53
C ASN A 204 0.28 -2.59 -11.70
N ILE A 205 -0.81 -3.29 -11.42
CA ILE A 205 -0.75 -4.58 -10.74
C ILE A 205 -0.92 -5.67 -11.79
N GLU A 206 0.00 -6.63 -11.78
CA GLU A 206 -0.08 -7.85 -12.59
C GLU A 206 -0.22 -9.07 -11.69
N ILE A 207 -0.94 -10.08 -12.15
CA ILE A 207 -1.07 -11.37 -11.48
C ILE A 207 0.12 -12.23 -11.92
N LYS A 208 0.97 -12.64 -10.98
CA LYS A 208 2.14 -13.49 -11.28
C LYS A 208 1.76 -14.93 -11.61
N ASN A 209 0.81 -15.48 -10.89
CA ASN A 209 0.42 -16.88 -10.94
C ASN A 209 -0.86 -17.12 -11.77
N ILE A 210 -1.14 -16.27 -12.76
CA ILE A 210 -2.36 -16.34 -13.58
C ILE A 210 -2.51 -17.71 -14.27
N ASN A 211 -1.41 -18.32 -14.68
CA ASN A 211 -1.40 -19.63 -15.36
C ASN A 211 -1.85 -20.81 -14.47
N GLN A 212 -1.98 -20.59 -13.16
CA GLN A 212 -2.48 -21.61 -12.23
C GLN A 212 -4.01 -21.65 -12.17
N PHE A 213 -4.70 -20.71 -12.83
CA PHE A 213 -6.14 -20.56 -12.79
C PHE A 213 -6.77 -20.88 -14.13
N ASN A 214 -7.94 -21.51 -14.08
CA ASN A 214 -8.77 -21.72 -15.26
C ASN A 214 -9.87 -20.64 -15.31
N ILE A 215 -9.74 -19.66 -16.21
CA ILE A 215 -10.68 -18.53 -16.36
C ILE A 215 -12.09 -18.95 -16.75
N ASP A 216 -12.30 -20.20 -17.25
CA ASP A 216 -13.62 -20.72 -17.60
C ASP A 216 -14.43 -21.18 -16.40
N LYS A 217 -13.80 -21.41 -15.26
CA LYS A 217 -14.46 -21.78 -14.01
C LYS A 217 -15.14 -20.61 -13.33
N ASN A 218 -16.14 -20.93 -12.52
CA ASN A 218 -16.77 -19.96 -11.63
C ASN A 218 -15.93 -19.80 -10.34
N TYR A 219 -15.88 -18.57 -9.83
CA TYR A 219 -15.11 -18.24 -8.64
C TYR A 219 -15.95 -17.53 -7.57
N ILE A 220 -15.82 -17.96 -6.35
CA ILE A 220 -16.17 -17.17 -5.17
C ILE A 220 -14.90 -16.52 -4.66
N ILE A 221 -14.93 -15.20 -4.52
CA ILE A 221 -13.80 -14.44 -4.01
C ILE A 221 -14.07 -13.90 -2.61
N PHE A 222 -13.05 -13.89 -1.77
CA PHE A 222 -13.16 -13.23 -0.49
C PHE A 222 -11.88 -12.47 -0.13
N SER A 223 -12.05 -11.39 0.64
CA SER A 223 -10.91 -10.62 1.12
C SER A 223 -11.21 -9.81 2.38
N GLY A 224 -10.19 -9.64 3.22
CA GLY A 224 -10.15 -8.75 4.39
C GLY A 224 -8.99 -7.77 4.26
N ILE A 225 -8.99 -6.98 3.19
CA ILE A 225 -7.99 -5.96 2.88
C ILE A 225 -8.63 -4.57 2.81
N GLY A 226 -7.82 -3.52 2.93
CA GLY A 226 -8.29 -2.13 2.92
C GLY A 226 -8.93 -1.65 1.61
N ASN A 227 -8.80 -2.42 0.51
CA ASN A 227 -9.42 -2.11 -0.78
C ASN A 227 -9.90 -3.38 -1.51
N PRO A 228 -11.03 -3.98 -1.09
CA PRO A 228 -11.61 -5.17 -1.73
C PRO A 228 -11.93 -4.94 -3.21
N ASP A 229 -12.48 -3.76 -3.55
CA ASP A 229 -12.86 -3.43 -4.93
C ASP A 229 -11.70 -3.56 -5.91
N SER A 230 -10.47 -3.22 -5.50
CA SER A 230 -9.31 -3.34 -6.37
C SER A 230 -8.95 -4.80 -6.66
N PHE A 231 -9.15 -5.71 -5.72
CA PHE A 231 -8.96 -7.14 -5.89
C PHE A 231 -9.96 -7.70 -6.89
N LYS A 232 -11.26 -7.38 -6.73
CA LYS A 232 -12.32 -7.77 -7.66
C LYS A 232 -12.06 -7.24 -9.08
N LYS A 233 -11.72 -5.95 -9.21
CA LYS A 233 -11.42 -5.33 -10.51
C LYS A 233 -10.24 -5.98 -11.21
N LEU A 234 -9.20 -6.36 -10.45
CA LEU A 234 -8.05 -7.06 -11.01
C LEU A 234 -8.45 -8.41 -11.61
N LEU A 235 -9.29 -9.18 -10.92
CA LEU A 235 -9.80 -10.45 -11.42
C LEU A 235 -10.70 -10.26 -12.66
N LEU A 236 -11.64 -9.30 -12.62
CA LEU A 236 -12.52 -9.00 -13.76
C LEU A 236 -11.73 -8.53 -14.98
N LYS A 237 -10.68 -7.70 -14.81
CA LYS A 237 -9.78 -7.30 -15.90
C LYS A 237 -9.10 -8.50 -16.57
N ASN A 238 -8.82 -9.55 -15.78
CA ASN A 238 -8.22 -10.79 -16.26
C ASN A 238 -9.27 -11.87 -16.61
N GLN A 239 -10.53 -11.47 -16.85
CA GLN A 239 -11.63 -12.31 -17.36
C GLN A 239 -12.10 -13.44 -16.43
N PHE A 240 -11.81 -13.38 -15.14
CA PHE A 240 -12.31 -14.35 -14.16
C PHE A 240 -13.84 -14.24 -14.02
N LYS A 241 -14.53 -15.37 -13.99
CA LYS A 241 -15.99 -15.46 -13.78
C LYS A 241 -16.32 -15.44 -12.30
N ILE A 242 -16.51 -14.26 -11.73
CA ILE A 242 -16.84 -14.08 -10.30
C ILE A 242 -18.35 -14.21 -10.12
N ILE A 243 -18.80 -15.23 -9.39
CA ILE A 243 -20.23 -15.42 -9.07
C ILE A 243 -20.61 -14.79 -7.73
N GLU A 244 -19.64 -14.65 -6.83
CA GLU A 244 -19.89 -14.03 -5.54
C GLU A 244 -18.62 -13.39 -4.96
N GLU A 245 -18.82 -12.30 -4.20
CA GLU A 245 -17.78 -11.60 -3.43
C GLU A 245 -18.18 -11.52 -1.95
N ILE A 246 -17.27 -11.94 -1.07
CA ILE A 246 -17.44 -11.88 0.39
C ILE A 246 -16.35 -10.97 0.96
N THR A 247 -16.74 -9.88 1.60
CA THR A 247 -15.81 -8.90 2.17
C THR A 247 -15.79 -8.94 3.68
N PHE A 248 -14.59 -9.02 4.26
CA PHE A 248 -14.32 -8.94 5.68
C PHE A 248 -13.67 -7.59 6.05
N PRO A 249 -13.67 -7.20 7.33
CA PRO A 249 -12.88 -6.06 7.80
C PRO A 249 -11.39 -6.19 7.44
N ASP A 250 -10.70 -5.07 7.26
CA ASP A 250 -9.25 -5.08 7.03
C ASP A 250 -8.51 -5.75 8.20
N HIS A 251 -7.51 -6.57 7.89
CA HIS A 251 -6.75 -7.39 8.85
C HIS A 251 -7.62 -8.41 9.64
N TYR A 252 -8.71 -8.89 9.04
CA TYR A 252 -9.59 -9.88 9.69
C TYR A 252 -8.87 -11.21 9.98
N ASN A 253 -9.09 -11.76 11.17
CA ASN A 253 -8.62 -13.09 11.55
C ASN A 253 -9.73 -14.10 11.30
N TYR A 254 -9.56 -14.92 10.27
CA TYR A 254 -10.55 -15.90 9.84
C TYR A 254 -10.71 -17.02 10.86
N GLN A 255 -11.97 -17.31 11.22
CA GLN A 255 -12.33 -18.44 12.05
C GLN A 255 -12.69 -19.64 11.16
N ASP A 256 -12.59 -20.85 11.72
CA ASP A 256 -12.92 -22.09 11.01
C ASP A 256 -14.35 -22.06 10.43
N GLU A 257 -15.29 -21.44 11.15
CA GLU A 257 -16.67 -21.31 10.72
C GLU A 257 -16.82 -20.40 9.48
N ASP A 258 -16.05 -19.30 9.40
CA ASP A 258 -16.08 -18.39 8.25
C ASP A 258 -15.64 -19.11 6.99
N ILE A 259 -14.52 -19.82 7.08
CA ILE A 259 -13.93 -20.55 5.96
C ILE A 259 -14.81 -21.74 5.56
N SER A 260 -15.34 -22.48 6.52
CA SER A 260 -16.26 -23.58 6.24
C SER A 260 -17.51 -23.13 5.48
N LYS A 261 -18.09 -21.98 5.84
CA LYS A 261 -19.23 -21.39 5.12
C LYS A 261 -18.88 -21.05 3.67
N ILE A 262 -17.69 -20.46 3.43
CA ILE A 262 -17.21 -20.13 2.08
C ILE A 262 -17.04 -21.40 1.25
N ILE A 263 -16.41 -22.45 1.82
CA ILE A 263 -16.18 -23.72 1.13
C ILE A 263 -17.52 -24.42 0.79
N ASN A 264 -18.45 -24.49 1.74
CA ASN A 264 -19.77 -25.09 1.47
C ASN A 264 -20.51 -24.36 0.34
N LYS A 265 -20.41 -23.03 0.32
CA LYS A 265 -21.01 -22.21 -0.73
C LYS A 265 -20.34 -22.41 -2.09
N ALA A 266 -19.03 -22.56 -2.12
CA ALA A 266 -18.30 -22.86 -3.35
C ALA A 266 -18.68 -24.25 -3.90
N ASN A 267 -18.77 -25.26 -3.06
CA ASN A 267 -19.18 -26.60 -3.43
C ASN A 267 -20.60 -26.62 -4.00
N SER A 268 -21.56 -25.92 -3.37
CA SER A 268 -22.97 -25.88 -3.84
C SER A 268 -23.14 -25.13 -5.16
N ASN A 269 -22.18 -24.26 -5.54
CA ASN A 269 -22.21 -23.51 -6.81
C ASN A 269 -21.20 -24.02 -7.84
N ASN A 270 -20.55 -25.17 -7.60
CA ASN A 270 -19.48 -25.70 -8.44
C ASN A 270 -18.44 -24.63 -8.80
N ALA A 271 -17.98 -23.92 -7.78
CA ALA A 271 -17.06 -22.81 -7.90
C ALA A 271 -15.73 -23.06 -7.18
N GLU A 272 -14.66 -22.49 -7.66
CA GLU A 272 -13.37 -22.42 -6.96
C GLU A 272 -13.30 -21.17 -6.07
N ILE A 273 -12.38 -21.19 -5.10
CA ILE A 273 -12.24 -20.09 -4.14
C ILE A 273 -10.92 -19.38 -4.38
N ILE A 274 -10.98 -18.05 -4.51
CA ILE A 274 -9.78 -17.21 -4.62
C ILE A 274 -9.79 -16.14 -3.54
N THR A 275 -8.63 -15.92 -2.91
CA THR A 275 -8.39 -14.84 -1.97
C THR A 275 -7.10 -14.09 -2.30
N THR A 276 -6.73 -13.09 -1.50
CA THR A 276 -5.44 -12.40 -1.62
C THR A 276 -4.34 -13.17 -0.90
N GLU A 277 -3.08 -12.98 -1.28
CA GLU A 277 -1.93 -13.58 -0.58
C GLU A 277 -1.90 -13.19 0.91
N LYS A 278 -2.28 -11.95 1.25
CA LYS A 278 -2.36 -11.47 2.63
C LYS A 278 -3.42 -12.23 3.43
N ASP A 279 -4.59 -12.43 2.85
CA ASP A 279 -5.68 -13.16 3.49
C ASP A 279 -5.34 -14.64 3.64
N PHE A 280 -4.75 -15.24 2.61
CA PHE A 280 -4.34 -16.65 2.62
C PHE A 280 -3.37 -16.97 3.78
N LYS A 281 -2.48 -16.05 4.12
CA LYS A 281 -1.56 -16.23 5.27
C LYS A 281 -2.28 -16.27 6.62
N ARG A 282 -3.50 -15.71 6.70
CA ARG A 282 -4.35 -15.66 7.92
C ARG A 282 -5.38 -16.79 8.01
N ILE A 283 -5.50 -17.61 6.95
CA ILE A 283 -6.40 -18.76 6.94
C ILE A 283 -5.82 -19.89 7.79
N PRO A 284 -6.63 -20.59 8.60
CA PRO A 284 -6.23 -21.79 9.33
C PRO A 284 -5.66 -22.87 8.39
N GLN A 285 -4.61 -23.55 8.83
CA GLN A 285 -3.81 -24.44 7.98
C GLN A 285 -4.60 -25.56 7.31
N ASN A 286 -5.60 -26.10 8.02
CA ASN A 286 -6.47 -27.20 7.58
C ASN A 286 -7.36 -26.87 6.37
N PHE A 287 -7.51 -25.59 6.01
CA PHE A 287 -8.33 -25.16 4.87
C PHE A 287 -7.51 -24.70 3.65
N LYS A 288 -6.21 -24.54 3.78
CA LYS A 288 -5.37 -23.96 2.72
C LYS A 288 -5.36 -24.72 1.41
N GLU A 289 -5.49 -26.05 1.46
CA GLU A 289 -5.52 -26.88 0.25
C GLU A 289 -6.77 -26.65 -0.63
N LYS A 290 -7.84 -26.09 -0.05
CA LYS A 290 -9.12 -25.84 -0.74
C LYS A 290 -9.26 -24.41 -1.26
N ILE A 291 -8.26 -23.56 -1.03
CA ILE A 291 -8.34 -22.13 -1.33
C ILE A 291 -7.10 -21.72 -2.11
N SER A 292 -7.32 -21.11 -3.24
CA SER A 292 -6.25 -20.51 -4.03
C SER A 292 -6.07 -19.03 -3.69
N PHE A 293 -4.90 -18.48 -3.94
CA PHE A 293 -4.66 -17.05 -3.75
C PHE A 293 -3.96 -16.44 -4.95
N LEU A 294 -4.21 -15.15 -5.18
CA LEU A 294 -3.48 -14.40 -6.18
C LEU A 294 -2.15 -13.90 -5.63
N GLU A 295 -1.10 -14.22 -6.35
CA GLU A 295 0.18 -13.53 -6.23
C GLU A 295 0.18 -12.33 -7.15
N ILE A 296 0.41 -11.16 -6.58
CA ILE A 296 0.48 -9.92 -7.35
C ILE A 296 1.89 -9.36 -7.36
N ASN A 297 2.22 -8.69 -8.46
CA ASN A 297 3.42 -7.89 -8.58
C ASN A 297 3.04 -6.47 -9.02
N ILE A 298 3.80 -5.49 -8.56
CA ILE A 298 3.75 -4.15 -9.12
C ILE A 298 4.73 -4.09 -10.27
N LYS A 299 4.23 -3.69 -11.44
CA LYS A 299 5.03 -3.37 -12.60
C LYS A 299 5.06 -1.86 -12.80
N ILE A 300 6.22 -1.33 -13.03
CA ILE A 300 6.42 0.06 -13.40
C ILE A 300 6.41 0.18 -14.92
N LYS A 301 5.76 1.20 -15.47
CA LYS A 301 5.72 1.42 -16.92
C LYS A 301 7.09 1.74 -17.50
N ASP A 302 7.87 2.55 -16.79
CA ASP A 302 9.21 2.95 -17.21
C ASP A 302 10.23 2.69 -16.08
N GLU A 303 10.77 1.45 -16.07
CA GLU A 303 11.79 1.04 -15.11
C GLU A 303 13.10 1.81 -15.35
N THR A 304 13.42 2.16 -16.60
CA THR A 304 14.65 2.89 -16.96
C THR A 304 14.66 4.27 -16.31
N LYS A 305 13.55 4.98 -16.35
CA LYS A 305 13.38 6.29 -15.69
C LYS A 305 13.62 6.19 -14.19
N LEU A 306 13.07 5.16 -13.52
CA LEU A 306 13.30 4.96 -12.10
C LEU A 306 14.75 4.62 -11.78
N VAL A 307 15.41 3.79 -12.59
CA VAL A 307 16.84 3.48 -12.43
C VAL A 307 17.69 4.74 -12.54
N GLN A 308 17.42 5.60 -13.52
CA GLN A 308 18.13 6.88 -13.67
C GLN A 308 17.92 7.81 -12.48
N PHE A 309 16.72 7.83 -11.93
CA PHE A 309 16.38 8.65 -10.76
C PHE A 309 17.09 8.16 -9.48
N LEU A 310 17.33 6.86 -9.33
CA LEU A 310 17.96 6.27 -8.15
C LEU A 310 19.49 6.31 -8.16
N LYS A 311 20.12 6.58 -9.30
CA LYS A 311 21.58 6.79 -9.44
C LYS A 311 22.01 8.14 -8.89
#